data_f2478b070bde61953538d7d8b585e36d
#
_entry.id   f2478b070bde61953538d7d8b585e36d
#
_cell.length_a   1.000
_cell.length_b   1.000
_cell.length_c   1.000
_cell.angle_alpha   90.00
_cell.angle_beta   90.00
_cell.angle_gamma   90.00
#
_symmetry.space_group_name_H-M   'P 1'
#
loop_
_entity.id
_entity.type
_entity.pdbx_description
1 polymer ?
#
loop_
_entity_poly.entity_id
_entity_poly.type
_entity_poly.pdbx_seq_one_letter_code
_entity_poly.pdbx_strand_id
1 'polypeptide(L)'
;MMVRLLILVLFFWLFFWAKTLKAEVVNKIVAVVGSEILTLYELENLAQPLYQQFLTQNLPIEEKERLKAQIRKELLERWIEDTVIGLEAKKHKITVSDEEFNRFYQAEVKRLGGEERLKEELAKEGKTLEEYKKNLREQLTKIKFVQIMVGSKIAIPEEDLKKLYQEKIKNFDPSPKYELEVLIVRDEGLLSEVEGLLKRGEGLGEIASRYPEKISYVKETFKEEELDKELLSFLKDMSSGSHTPPLKRGNVYHIVKLVKKLAGGPPKFEEMRDSLYEELFNQRAKEYLERWIKELKETRFVKIYL
;
A
#
# COMPACT_ATOMS: atom_id res chain seq x y z
N MET A 1 62.36 -5.37 54.05
CA MET A 1 61.44 -6.32 53.35
C MET A 1 59.95 -6.06 53.64
N MET A 2 59.61 -5.59 54.83
CA MET A 2 58.22 -5.29 55.27
C MET A 2 57.54 -4.13 54.52
N VAL A 3 58.24 -3.06 54.14
CA VAL A 3 57.63 -1.91 53.44
C VAL A 3 57.18 -2.19 52.04
N ARG A 4 57.84 -3.11 51.30
CA ARG A 4 57.43 -3.54 49.93
C ARG A 4 56.16 -4.43 49.91
N LEU A 5 55.90 -5.15 50.98
CA LEU A 5 54.71 -5.99 51.12
C LEU A 5 53.47 -5.15 51.41
N LEU A 6 53.62 -4.06 52.20
CA LEU A 6 52.53 -3.14 52.51
C LEU A 6 52.04 -2.32 51.32
N ILE A 7 52.94 -1.96 50.40
CA ILE A 7 52.59 -1.24 49.16
C ILE A 7 51.86 -2.14 48.19
N LEU A 8 52.19 -3.43 48.10
CA LEU A 8 51.49 -4.41 47.25
C LEU A 8 50.05 -4.71 47.76
N VAL A 9 49.85 -4.76 49.07
CA VAL A 9 48.51 -4.97 49.67
C VAL A 9 47.63 -3.73 49.50
N LEU A 10 48.17 -2.52 49.58
CA LEU A 10 47.44 -1.26 49.33
C LEU A 10 47.05 -1.13 47.86
N PHE A 11 47.93 -1.58 46.91
CA PHE A 11 47.61 -1.55 45.47
C PHE A 11 46.51 -2.59 45.09
N PHE A 12 46.51 -3.75 45.79
CA PHE A 12 45.47 -4.76 45.59
C PHE A 12 44.10 -4.35 46.12
N TRP A 13 44.08 -3.51 47.20
CA TRP A 13 42.83 -3.00 47.77
C TRP A 13 42.22 -1.86 46.95
N LEU A 14 43.02 -1.08 46.22
CA LEU A 14 42.56 -0.03 45.32
C LEU A 14 41.93 -0.63 44.05
N PHE A 15 42.35 -1.81 43.64
CA PHE A 15 41.76 -2.50 42.45
C PHE A 15 40.43 -3.20 42.73
N PHE A 16 40.12 -3.48 44.01
CA PHE A 16 38.87 -4.16 44.39
C PHE A 16 37.69 -3.19 44.55
N TRP A 17 37.95 -1.87 44.49
CA TRP A 17 36.89 -0.84 44.54
C TRP A 17 36.58 -0.21 43.21
N ALA A 18 37.02 -0.78 42.10
CA ALA A 18 36.43 -0.52 40.82
C ALA A 18 35.04 -1.18 40.82
N LYS A 19 34.07 -0.56 41.52
CA LYS A 19 32.66 -0.82 41.26
C LYS A 19 32.48 -0.68 39.76
N THR A 20 32.16 -1.79 39.09
CA THR A 20 31.62 -1.74 37.76
C THR A 20 30.45 -0.78 37.81
N LEU A 21 30.68 0.45 37.33
CA LEU A 21 29.60 1.37 36.98
C LEU A 21 28.80 0.59 35.92
N LYS A 22 27.79 -0.17 36.38
CA LYS A 22 26.71 -0.56 35.50
C LYS A 22 26.17 0.77 35.04
N ALA A 23 26.45 1.12 33.80
CA ALA A 23 25.74 2.18 33.12
C ALA A 23 24.27 1.76 33.19
N GLU A 24 23.54 2.33 34.15
CA GLU A 24 22.09 2.23 34.16
C GLU A 24 21.68 3.01 32.94
N VAL A 25 21.22 2.26 31.93
CA VAL A 25 20.66 2.88 30.72
C VAL A 25 19.40 3.58 31.18
N VAL A 26 19.56 4.86 31.55
CA VAL A 26 18.43 5.73 31.86
C VAL A 26 17.66 5.88 30.57
N ASN A 27 16.57 5.11 30.43
CA ASN A 27 15.72 5.13 29.26
C ASN A 27 15.03 6.51 29.18
N LYS A 28 15.50 7.35 28.26
CA LYS A 28 15.03 8.73 28.11
C LYS A 28 13.58 8.75 27.62
N ILE A 29 12.71 9.46 28.30
CA ILE A 29 11.35 9.76 27.84
C ILE A 29 11.47 10.71 26.63
N VAL A 30 10.80 10.37 25.52
CA VAL A 30 10.74 11.20 24.30
C VAL A 30 9.38 11.84 24.10
N ALA A 31 8.31 11.22 24.60
CA ALA A 31 6.97 11.81 24.57
C ALA A 31 6.10 11.31 25.72
N VAL A 32 5.13 12.14 26.09
CA VAL A 32 4.03 11.80 27.02
C VAL A 32 2.72 12.26 26.38
N VAL A 33 1.74 11.37 26.33
CA VAL A 33 0.39 11.66 25.82
C VAL A 33 -0.63 11.15 26.84
N GLY A 34 -1.22 12.06 27.62
CA GLY A 34 -2.07 11.69 28.74
C GLY A 34 -1.33 10.84 29.78
N SER A 35 -1.72 9.58 29.92
CA SER A 35 -1.06 8.59 30.80
C SER A 35 -0.01 7.72 30.10
N GLU A 36 0.08 7.80 28.78
CA GLU A 36 0.96 6.96 27.99
C GLU A 36 2.33 7.64 27.79
N ILE A 37 3.40 6.88 27.88
CA ILE A 37 4.78 7.35 27.80
C ILE A 37 5.48 6.61 26.66
N LEU A 38 6.20 7.34 25.83
CA LEU A 38 7.13 6.76 24.85
C LEU A 38 8.55 7.04 25.28
N THR A 39 9.35 6.02 25.36
CA THR A 39 10.77 6.10 25.66
C THR A 39 11.63 6.07 24.40
N LEU A 40 12.86 6.54 24.48
CA LEU A 40 13.80 6.50 23.37
C LEU A 40 14.08 5.05 22.91
N TYR A 41 14.17 4.14 23.86
CA TYR A 41 14.37 2.73 23.56
C TYR A 41 13.23 2.14 22.72
N GLU A 42 11.98 2.44 23.10
CA GLU A 42 10.80 1.98 22.34
C GLU A 42 10.74 2.61 20.95
N LEU A 43 11.05 3.91 20.85
CA LEU A 43 11.10 4.61 19.56
C LEU A 43 12.18 4.02 18.64
N GLU A 44 13.38 3.75 19.17
CA GLU A 44 14.46 3.12 18.40
C GLU A 44 14.10 1.69 17.97
N ASN A 45 13.45 0.91 18.81
CA ASN A 45 12.96 -0.42 18.44
C ASN A 45 11.94 -0.37 17.28
N LEU A 46 11.04 0.60 17.28
CA LEU A 46 10.11 0.84 16.18
C LEU A 46 10.84 1.26 14.90
N ALA A 47 11.94 2.00 15.02
CA ALA A 47 12.70 2.51 13.89
C ALA A 47 13.66 1.48 13.26
N GLN A 48 14.12 0.48 14.01
CA GLN A 48 15.12 -0.50 13.56
C GLN A 48 14.78 -1.18 12.23
N PRO A 49 13.56 -1.72 12.01
CA PRO A 49 13.22 -2.34 10.73
C PRO A 49 13.32 -1.38 9.54
N LEU A 50 13.01 -0.09 9.77
CA LEU A 50 13.08 0.94 8.73
C LEU A 50 14.53 1.33 8.45
N TYR A 51 15.37 1.35 9.47
CA TYR A 51 16.81 1.63 9.28
C TYR A 51 17.48 0.57 8.40
N GLN A 52 17.13 -0.70 8.52
CA GLN A 52 17.70 -1.77 7.73
C GLN A 52 17.54 -1.57 6.21
N GLN A 53 16.47 -0.87 5.78
CA GLN A 53 16.19 -0.62 4.37
C GLN A 53 17.24 0.26 3.68
N PHE A 54 17.92 1.14 4.42
CA PHE A 54 18.93 2.05 3.85
C PHE A 54 20.34 1.91 4.46
N LEU A 55 20.50 1.23 5.61
CA LEU A 55 21.81 1.05 6.23
C LEU A 55 22.78 0.25 5.34
N THR A 56 22.24 -0.66 4.52
CA THR A 56 23.00 -1.44 3.53
C THR A 56 23.37 -0.65 2.28
N GLN A 57 22.77 0.53 2.08
CA GLN A 57 23.07 1.39 0.95
C GLN A 57 24.36 2.18 1.19
N ASN A 58 25.11 2.44 0.11
CA ASN A 58 26.37 3.21 0.18
C ASN A 58 26.11 4.73 0.24
N LEU A 59 25.40 5.17 1.30
CA LEU A 59 25.09 6.58 1.54
C LEU A 59 26.13 7.23 2.46
N PRO A 60 26.41 8.55 2.32
CA PRO A 60 27.22 9.31 3.26
C PRO A 60 26.68 9.23 4.70
N ILE A 61 27.56 9.29 5.69
CA ILE A 61 27.19 9.19 7.10
C ILE A 61 26.19 10.26 7.50
N GLU A 62 26.40 11.50 7.05
CA GLU A 62 25.48 12.62 7.32
C GLU A 62 24.09 12.39 6.78
N GLU A 63 23.98 11.79 5.60
CA GLU A 63 22.69 11.46 5.00
C GLU A 63 21.98 10.34 5.77
N LYS A 64 22.71 9.32 6.21
CA LYS A 64 22.17 8.27 7.08
C LYS A 64 21.62 8.81 8.40
N GLU A 65 22.35 9.71 9.05
CA GLU A 65 21.89 10.31 10.29
C GLU A 65 20.67 11.25 10.09
N ARG A 66 20.62 11.97 8.97
CA ARG A 66 19.45 12.76 8.59
C ARG A 66 18.22 11.88 8.36
N LEU A 67 18.36 10.77 7.65
CA LEU A 67 17.27 9.80 7.43
C LEU A 67 16.81 9.18 8.74
N LYS A 68 17.70 8.79 9.65
CA LYS A 68 17.34 8.29 10.98
C LYS A 68 16.54 9.33 11.78
N ALA A 69 16.99 10.59 11.77
CA ALA A 69 16.29 11.66 12.47
C ALA A 69 14.89 11.89 11.89
N GLN A 70 14.74 11.83 10.57
CA GLN A 70 13.44 11.95 9.88
C GLN A 70 12.53 10.78 10.27
N ILE A 71 13.00 9.54 10.22
CA ILE A 71 12.22 8.36 10.60
C ILE A 71 11.78 8.44 12.06
N ARG A 72 12.67 8.84 13.00
CA ARG A 72 12.29 9.03 14.40
C ARG A 72 11.16 10.05 14.54
N LYS A 73 11.26 11.18 13.85
CA LYS A 73 10.24 12.22 13.89
C LYS A 73 8.90 11.70 13.37
N GLU A 74 8.89 11.02 12.23
CA GLU A 74 7.67 10.47 11.63
C GLU A 74 7.03 9.39 12.53
N LEU A 75 7.84 8.51 13.12
CA LEU A 75 7.36 7.49 14.06
C LEU A 75 6.82 8.09 15.35
N LEU A 76 7.49 9.13 15.89
CA LEU A 76 7.01 9.85 17.06
C LEU A 76 5.66 10.52 16.79
N GLU A 77 5.50 11.22 15.67
CA GLU A 77 4.24 11.85 15.28
C GLU A 77 3.13 10.80 15.15
N ARG A 78 3.40 9.70 14.45
CA ARG A 78 2.46 8.59 14.31
C ARG A 78 2.07 7.96 15.65
N TRP A 79 3.05 7.75 16.55
CA TRP A 79 2.78 7.22 17.88
C TRP A 79 1.88 8.16 18.70
N ILE A 80 2.12 9.48 18.64
CA ILE A 80 1.27 10.48 19.30
C ILE A 80 -0.15 10.41 18.78
N GLU A 81 -0.35 10.40 17.46
CA GLU A 81 -1.67 10.32 16.81
C GLU A 81 -2.41 9.04 17.20
N ASP A 82 -1.74 7.92 17.12
CA ASP A 82 -2.29 6.61 17.45
C ASP A 82 -2.68 6.51 18.94
N THR A 83 -1.86 7.10 19.81
CA THR A 83 -2.12 7.15 21.26
C THR A 83 -3.31 8.04 21.58
N VAL A 84 -3.40 9.22 20.97
CA VAL A 84 -4.54 10.14 21.18
C VAL A 84 -5.84 9.48 20.73
N ILE A 85 -5.85 8.83 19.56
CA ILE A 85 -7.01 8.06 19.06
C ILE A 85 -7.38 6.93 20.04
N GLY A 86 -6.40 6.19 20.53
CA GLY A 86 -6.61 5.09 21.48
C GLY A 86 -7.23 5.56 22.80
N LEU A 87 -6.75 6.69 23.33
CA LEU A 87 -7.31 7.29 24.54
C LEU A 87 -8.75 7.77 24.34
N GLU A 88 -9.07 8.34 23.17
CA GLU A 88 -10.45 8.73 22.85
C GLU A 88 -11.35 7.50 22.66
N ALA A 89 -10.89 6.46 21.99
CA ALA A 89 -11.64 5.21 21.85
C ALA A 89 -12.00 4.60 23.22
N LYS A 90 -11.03 4.58 24.15
CA LYS A 90 -11.25 4.13 25.55
C LYS A 90 -12.30 5.01 26.26
N LYS A 91 -12.21 6.33 26.13
CA LYS A 91 -13.16 7.28 26.72
C LYS A 91 -14.59 7.07 26.20
N HIS A 92 -14.72 6.79 24.91
CA HIS A 92 -16.02 6.50 24.27
C HIS A 92 -16.49 5.05 24.45
N LYS A 93 -15.75 4.22 25.20
CA LYS A 93 -16.06 2.81 25.48
C LYS A 93 -16.29 1.99 24.21
N ILE A 94 -15.58 2.33 23.14
CA ILE A 94 -15.64 1.55 21.90
C ILE A 94 -14.85 0.26 22.09
N THR A 95 -15.46 -0.84 21.73
CA THR A 95 -14.86 -2.18 21.81
C THR A 95 -15.14 -2.97 20.53
N VAL A 96 -14.27 -3.92 20.23
CA VAL A 96 -14.45 -4.90 19.17
C VAL A 96 -15.01 -6.18 19.80
N SER A 97 -16.13 -6.69 19.28
CA SER A 97 -16.70 -7.94 19.73
C SER A 97 -15.80 -9.13 19.39
N ASP A 98 -15.98 -10.26 20.07
CA ASP A 98 -15.20 -11.47 19.77
C ASP A 98 -15.47 -12.00 18.36
N GLU A 99 -16.67 -11.83 17.84
CA GLU A 99 -17.03 -12.20 16.48
C GLU A 99 -16.27 -11.32 15.44
N GLU A 100 -16.30 -10.00 15.63
CA GLU A 100 -15.55 -9.06 14.79
C GLU A 100 -14.05 -9.38 14.84
N PHE A 101 -13.50 -9.57 16.04
CA PHE A 101 -12.08 -9.91 16.22
C PHE A 101 -11.72 -11.20 15.50
N ASN A 102 -12.49 -12.28 15.73
CA ASN A 102 -12.19 -13.58 15.14
C ASN A 102 -12.24 -13.55 13.62
N ARG A 103 -13.16 -12.80 13.02
CA ARG A 103 -13.22 -12.63 11.55
C ARG A 103 -11.90 -12.04 11.00
N PHE A 104 -11.39 -10.99 11.62
CA PHE A 104 -10.13 -10.36 11.21
C PHE A 104 -8.93 -11.25 11.50
N TYR A 105 -8.88 -11.86 12.68
CA TYR A 105 -7.81 -12.75 13.08
C TYR A 105 -7.68 -13.95 12.13
N GLN A 106 -8.79 -14.60 11.79
CA GLN A 106 -8.79 -15.74 10.87
C GLN A 106 -8.38 -15.35 9.44
N ALA A 107 -8.79 -14.16 8.98
CA ALA A 107 -8.36 -13.63 7.68
C ALA A 107 -6.84 -13.41 7.65
N GLU A 108 -6.28 -12.85 8.73
CA GLU A 108 -4.84 -12.61 8.85
C GLU A 108 -4.04 -13.91 8.97
N VAL A 109 -4.49 -14.86 9.79
CA VAL A 109 -3.90 -16.20 9.89
C VAL A 109 -3.88 -16.91 8.53
N LYS A 110 -4.98 -16.83 7.77
CA LYS A 110 -5.05 -17.40 6.41
C LYS A 110 -4.06 -16.71 5.46
N ARG A 111 -3.96 -15.39 5.52
CA ARG A 111 -3.03 -14.60 4.68
C ARG A 111 -1.57 -14.98 4.94
N LEU A 112 -1.22 -15.27 6.20
CA LEU A 112 0.12 -15.63 6.62
C LEU A 112 0.45 -17.14 6.43
N GLY A 113 -0.52 -17.94 6.00
CA GLY A 113 -0.31 -19.36 5.73
C GLY A 113 -0.56 -20.30 6.92
N GLY A 114 -1.31 -19.83 7.93
CA GLY A 114 -1.73 -20.60 9.09
C GLY A 114 -1.21 -20.09 10.44
N GLU A 115 -1.83 -20.54 11.53
CA GLU A 115 -1.50 -20.06 12.88
C GLU A 115 -0.10 -20.48 13.32
N GLU A 116 0.37 -21.67 12.93
CA GLU A 116 1.73 -22.13 13.29
C GLU A 116 2.79 -21.22 12.64
N ARG A 117 2.60 -20.83 11.39
CA ARG A 117 3.50 -19.92 10.72
C ARG A 117 3.49 -18.52 11.35
N LEU A 118 2.31 -18.04 11.76
CA LEU A 118 2.20 -16.79 12.52
C LEU A 118 3.00 -16.88 13.84
N LYS A 119 2.88 -17.99 14.58
CA LYS A 119 3.65 -18.20 15.83
C LYS A 119 5.16 -18.21 15.58
N GLU A 120 5.61 -18.85 14.50
CA GLU A 120 7.03 -18.87 14.12
C GLU A 120 7.56 -17.47 13.82
N GLU A 121 6.81 -16.65 13.07
CA GLU A 121 7.22 -15.27 12.77
C GLU A 121 7.24 -14.39 14.03
N LEU A 122 6.23 -14.52 14.90
CA LEU A 122 6.18 -13.79 16.16
C LEU A 122 7.36 -14.18 17.09
N ALA A 123 7.71 -15.47 17.14
CA ALA A 123 8.83 -15.96 17.94
C ALA A 123 10.18 -15.36 17.48
N LYS A 124 10.37 -15.14 16.17
CA LYS A 124 11.56 -14.47 15.64
C LYS A 124 11.66 -13.00 16.12
N GLU A 125 10.51 -12.37 16.36
CA GLU A 125 10.42 -11.00 16.88
C GLU A 125 10.38 -10.97 18.42
N GLY A 126 10.46 -12.10 19.11
CA GLY A 126 10.37 -12.21 20.56
C GLY A 126 8.98 -11.88 21.12
N LYS A 127 7.94 -12.02 20.31
CA LYS A 127 6.53 -11.75 20.66
C LYS A 127 5.75 -13.02 20.89
N THR A 128 4.76 -12.97 21.76
CA THR A 128 3.83 -14.07 22.00
C THR A 128 2.54 -13.91 21.17
N LEU A 129 1.85 -15.01 20.93
CA LEU A 129 0.54 -14.98 20.25
C LEU A 129 -0.49 -14.16 21.01
N GLU A 130 -0.46 -14.20 22.35
CA GLU A 130 -1.39 -13.45 23.20
C GLU A 130 -1.12 -11.94 23.12
N GLU A 131 0.13 -11.51 23.13
CA GLU A 131 0.49 -10.11 22.88
C GLU A 131 0.06 -9.64 21.50
N TYR A 132 0.23 -10.49 20.49
CA TYR A 132 -0.23 -10.20 19.13
C TYR A 132 -1.75 -10.00 19.09
N LYS A 133 -2.52 -10.93 19.65
CA LYS A 133 -3.99 -10.86 19.71
C LYS A 133 -4.47 -9.61 20.45
N LYS A 134 -3.82 -9.27 21.57
CA LYS A 134 -4.11 -8.05 22.33
C LYS A 134 -3.88 -6.80 21.46
N ASN A 135 -2.70 -6.70 20.85
CA ASN A 135 -2.35 -5.58 19.97
C ASN A 135 -3.31 -5.44 18.77
N LEU A 136 -3.64 -6.58 18.15
CA LEU A 136 -4.60 -6.61 17.03
C LEU A 136 -5.98 -6.10 17.49
N ARG A 137 -6.46 -6.52 18.66
CA ARG A 137 -7.74 -6.04 19.21
C ARG A 137 -7.72 -4.53 19.48
N GLU A 138 -6.63 -4.02 20.01
CA GLU A 138 -6.45 -2.58 20.23
C GLU A 138 -6.44 -1.80 18.91
N GLN A 139 -5.74 -2.29 17.89
CA GLN A 139 -5.74 -1.68 16.56
C GLN A 139 -7.14 -1.68 15.94
N LEU A 140 -7.84 -2.82 15.97
CA LEU A 140 -9.20 -2.91 15.46
C LEU A 140 -10.17 -1.97 16.19
N THR A 141 -9.99 -1.79 17.52
CA THR A 141 -10.77 -0.84 18.32
C THR A 141 -10.57 0.60 17.85
N LYS A 142 -9.32 0.99 17.59
CA LYS A 142 -8.99 2.33 17.05
C LYS A 142 -9.59 2.53 15.66
N ILE A 143 -9.44 1.56 14.77
CA ILE A 143 -10.03 1.60 13.42
C ILE A 143 -11.54 1.76 13.49
N LYS A 144 -12.22 0.93 14.29
CA LYS A 144 -13.68 1.00 14.50
C LYS A 144 -14.10 2.37 15.04
N PHE A 145 -13.37 2.89 16.01
CA PHE A 145 -13.65 4.21 16.58
C PHE A 145 -13.53 5.32 15.51
N VAL A 146 -12.44 5.33 14.75
CA VAL A 146 -12.25 6.29 13.65
C VAL A 146 -13.36 6.18 12.61
N GLN A 147 -13.74 4.97 12.22
CA GLN A 147 -14.84 4.74 11.28
C GLN A 147 -16.17 5.31 11.78
N ILE A 148 -16.50 5.10 13.05
CA ILE A 148 -17.72 5.65 13.66
C ILE A 148 -17.66 7.19 13.69
N MET A 149 -16.56 7.76 14.13
CA MET A 149 -16.40 9.21 14.27
C MET A 149 -16.40 9.91 12.91
N VAL A 150 -15.68 9.38 11.95
CA VAL A 150 -15.60 9.93 10.58
C VAL A 150 -16.94 9.73 9.86
N GLY A 151 -17.47 8.50 9.86
CA GLY A 151 -18.70 8.16 9.14
C GLY A 151 -19.92 8.98 9.60
N SER A 152 -19.98 9.34 10.90
CA SER A 152 -21.08 10.16 11.44
C SER A 152 -20.99 11.65 11.09
N LYS A 153 -19.84 12.12 10.58
CA LYS A 153 -19.56 13.54 10.33
C LYS A 153 -19.44 13.89 8.85
N ILE A 154 -19.32 12.89 7.98
CA ILE A 154 -19.17 13.11 6.54
C ILE A 154 -20.53 12.98 5.85
N ALA A 155 -20.99 14.08 5.29
CA ALA A 155 -22.12 14.11 4.37
C ALA A 155 -21.62 14.40 2.95
N ILE A 156 -22.13 13.65 1.97
CA ILE A 156 -21.82 13.82 0.56
C ILE A 156 -23.13 14.20 -0.17
N PRO A 157 -23.41 15.49 -0.31
CA PRO A 157 -24.56 15.96 -1.09
C PRO A 157 -24.40 15.57 -2.57
N GLU A 158 -25.53 15.28 -3.22
CA GLU A 158 -25.55 14.95 -4.64
C GLU A 158 -24.97 16.05 -5.54
N GLU A 159 -25.13 17.30 -5.12
CA GLU A 159 -24.57 18.45 -5.82
C GLU A 159 -23.03 18.39 -5.90
N ASP A 160 -22.39 17.93 -4.84
CA ASP A 160 -20.92 17.82 -4.81
C ASP A 160 -20.43 16.70 -5.71
N LEU A 161 -21.19 15.58 -5.78
CA LEU A 161 -20.93 14.51 -6.75
C LEU A 161 -21.06 15.03 -8.18
N LYS A 162 -22.09 15.82 -8.48
CA LYS A 162 -22.27 16.43 -9.81
C LYS A 162 -21.17 17.41 -10.15
N LYS A 163 -20.70 18.22 -9.20
CA LYS A 163 -19.53 19.11 -9.39
C LYS A 163 -18.27 18.32 -9.72
N LEU A 164 -17.96 17.30 -8.91
CA LEU A 164 -16.79 16.43 -9.14
C LEU A 164 -16.88 15.73 -10.50
N TYR A 165 -18.08 15.24 -10.89
CA TYR A 165 -18.31 14.69 -12.21
C TYR A 165 -18.00 15.70 -13.31
N GLN A 166 -18.53 16.94 -13.23
CA GLN A 166 -18.27 17.97 -14.22
C GLN A 166 -16.76 18.32 -14.32
N GLU A 167 -16.06 18.37 -13.22
CA GLU A 167 -14.60 18.57 -13.22
C GLU A 167 -13.87 17.44 -13.93
N LYS A 168 -14.24 16.18 -13.67
CA LYS A 168 -13.63 15.02 -14.30
C LYS A 168 -13.88 14.93 -15.81
N ILE A 169 -15.09 15.24 -16.24
CA ILE A 169 -15.43 15.17 -17.67
C ILE A 169 -14.94 16.37 -18.47
N LYS A 170 -14.57 17.48 -17.81
CA LYS A 170 -14.09 18.69 -18.48
C LYS A 170 -12.87 18.44 -19.38
N ASN A 171 -12.00 17.54 -18.97
CA ASN A 171 -10.80 17.15 -19.70
C ASN A 171 -10.89 15.74 -20.26
N PHE A 172 -12.11 15.20 -20.36
CA PHE A 172 -12.30 13.86 -20.89
C PHE A 172 -12.05 13.86 -22.41
N ASP A 173 -11.25 12.91 -22.86
CA ASP A 173 -11.00 12.72 -24.27
C ASP A 173 -12.22 12.03 -24.93
N PRO A 174 -12.98 12.76 -25.78
CA PRO A 174 -14.18 12.23 -26.39
C PRO A 174 -13.91 11.25 -27.54
N SER A 175 -12.65 10.96 -27.86
CA SER A 175 -12.29 10.09 -28.98
C SER A 175 -12.80 8.67 -28.76
N PRO A 176 -13.44 8.05 -29.76
CA PRO A 176 -13.76 6.65 -29.72
C PRO A 176 -12.49 5.81 -29.55
N LYS A 177 -12.57 4.73 -28.77
CA LYS A 177 -11.46 3.82 -28.53
C LYS A 177 -11.83 2.39 -28.88
N TYR A 178 -10.82 1.63 -29.27
CA TYR A 178 -10.96 0.24 -29.66
C TYR A 178 -10.03 -0.61 -28.80
N GLU A 179 -10.57 -1.52 -28.01
CA GLU A 179 -9.77 -2.55 -27.34
C GLU A 179 -9.53 -3.66 -28.35
N LEU A 180 -8.27 -3.88 -28.70
CA LEU A 180 -7.84 -4.79 -29.74
C LEU A 180 -6.89 -5.84 -29.20
N GLU A 181 -6.99 -7.06 -29.72
CA GLU A 181 -5.95 -8.07 -29.67
C GLU A 181 -5.32 -8.17 -31.05
N VAL A 182 -4.00 -8.08 -31.14
CA VAL A 182 -3.25 -8.07 -32.38
C VAL A 182 -2.29 -9.25 -32.43
N LEU A 183 -2.43 -10.08 -33.46
CA LEU A 183 -1.48 -11.13 -33.78
C LEU A 183 -0.56 -10.65 -34.89
N ILE A 184 0.74 -10.66 -34.68
CA ILE A 184 1.73 -10.25 -35.69
C ILE A 184 2.48 -11.49 -36.17
N VAL A 185 2.20 -11.93 -37.43
CA VAL A 185 2.79 -13.12 -38.05
C VAL A 185 3.93 -12.69 -38.96
N ARG A 186 5.14 -13.15 -38.64
CA ARG A 186 6.36 -12.83 -39.41
C ARG A 186 6.68 -13.84 -40.53
N ASP A 187 6.08 -15.01 -40.42
CA ASP A 187 6.30 -16.09 -41.37
C ASP A 187 5.01 -16.31 -42.20
N GLU A 188 5.01 -15.91 -43.48
CA GLU A 188 3.86 -16.05 -44.38
C GLU A 188 3.39 -17.49 -44.49
N GLY A 189 4.32 -18.47 -44.37
CA GLY A 189 3.98 -19.89 -44.41
C GLY A 189 3.04 -20.36 -43.30
N LEU A 190 2.98 -19.61 -42.19
CA LEU A 190 2.08 -19.93 -41.09
C LEU A 190 0.67 -19.38 -41.20
N LEU A 191 0.38 -18.52 -42.18
CA LEU A 191 -0.95 -17.87 -42.27
C LEU A 191 -2.08 -18.87 -42.41
N SER A 192 -1.96 -19.86 -43.30
CA SER A 192 -3.01 -20.88 -43.52
C SER A 192 -3.27 -21.68 -42.23
N GLU A 193 -2.23 -21.98 -41.47
CA GLU A 193 -2.35 -22.70 -40.22
C GLU A 193 -3.02 -21.83 -39.14
N VAL A 194 -2.60 -20.56 -39.01
CA VAL A 194 -3.17 -19.58 -38.08
C VAL A 194 -4.65 -19.37 -38.37
N GLU A 195 -5.05 -19.22 -39.65
CA GLU A 195 -6.45 -19.10 -40.03
C GLU A 195 -7.24 -20.37 -39.66
N GLY A 196 -6.64 -21.54 -39.84
CA GLY A 196 -7.24 -22.81 -39.44
C GLY A 196 -7.48 -22.90 -37.93
N LEU A 197 -6.54 -22.39 -37.12
CA LEU A 197 -6.67 -22.33 -35.67
C LEU A 197 -7.75 -21.33 -35.23
N LEU A 198 -7.82 -20.17 -35.85
CA LEU A 198 -8.85 -19.15 -35.61
C LEU A 198 -10.26 -19.67 -35.97
N LYS A 199 -10.40 -20.40 -37.06
CA LYS A 199 -11.69 -21.05 -37.45
C LYS A 199 -12.14 -22.11 -36.44
N ARG A 200 -11.23 -22.72 -35.71
CA ARG A 200 -11.53 -23.64 -34.58
C ARG A 200 -11.84 -22.90 -33.28
N GLY A 201 -11.77 -21.58 -33.26
CA GLY A 201 -12.08 -20.75 -32.08
C GLY A 201 -10.92 -20.59 -31.08
N GLU A 202 -9.69 -20.92 -31.49
CA GLU A 202 -8.54 -20.75 -30.63
C GLU A 202 -8.21 -19.26 -30.42
N GLY A 203 -7.79 -18.89 -29.19
CA GLY A 203 -7.45 -17.51 -28.82
C GLY A 203 -6.15 -17.04 -29.47
N LEU A 204 -6.06 -15.73 -29.81
CA LEU A 204 -4.85 -15.18 -30.43
C LEU A 204 -3.59 -15.35 -29.52
N GLY A 205 -3.75 -15.19 -28.22
CA GLY A 205 -2.65 -15.39 -27.27
C GLY A 205 -2.18 -16.85 -27.21
N GLU A 206 -3.07 -17.82 -27.31
CA GLU A 206 -2.75 -19.25 -27.35
C GLU A 206 -1.99 -19.60 -28.63
N ILE A 207 -2.45 -19.05 -29.77
CA ILE A 207 -1.79 -19.23 -31.08
C ILE A 207 -0.35 -18.65 -31.00
N ALA A 208 -0.17 -17.44 -30.46
CA ALA A 208 1.16 -16.83 -30.33
C ALA A 208 2.11 -17.66 -29.46
N SER A 209 1.58 -18.26 -28.40
CA SER A 209 2.37 -19.10 -27.48
C SER A 209 2.93 -20.37 -28.12
N ARG A 210 2.33 -20.85 -29.23
CA ARG A 210 2.83 -22.02 -29.97
C ARG A 210 4.02 -21.68 -30.88
N TYR A 211 4.11 -20.41 -31.30
CA TYR A 211 5.13 -19.97 -32.27
C TYR A 211 5.87 -18.71 -31.77
N PRO A 212 6.52 -18.74 -30.59
CA PRO A 212 6.99 -17.55 -29.87
C PRO A 212 8.03 -16.72 -30.66
N GLU A 213 8.78 -17.34 -31.58
CA GLU A 213 9.76 -16.62 -32.41
C GLU A 213 9.17 -16.03 -33.69
N LYS A 214 8.06 -16.58 -34.17
CA LYS A 214 7.44 -16.23 -35.47
C LYS A 214 6.19 -15.40 -35.34
N ILE A 215 5.53 -15.46 -34.18
CA ILE A 215 4.26 -14.78 -33.92
C ILE A 215 4.38 -13.98 -32.62
N SER A 216 3.97 -12.71 -32.68
CA SER A 216 3.83 -11.86 -31.47
C SER A 216 2.35 -11.57 -31.23
N TYR A 217 2.00 -11.39 -29.96
CA TYR A 217 0.68 -11.03 -29.50
C TYR A 217 0.71 -9.75 -28.67
N VAL A 218 -0.21 -8.83 -28.94
CA VAL A 218 -0.38 -7.58 -28.20
C VAL A 218 -1.87 -7.43 -27.90
N LYS A 219 -2.20 -7.03 -26.67
CA LYS A 219 -3.55 -6.60 -26.29
C LYS A 219 -3.46 -5.17 -25.76
N GLU A 220 -4.13 -4.23 -26.45
CA GLU A 220 -4.03 -2.81 -26.11
C GLU A 220 -5.30 -2.06 -26.55
N THR A 221 -5.48 -0.85 -25.98
CA THR A 221 -6.58 0.05 -26.34
C THR A 221 -6.02 1.21 -27.14
N PHE A 222 -6.52 1.38 -28.35
CA PHE A 222 -6.14 2.43 -29.28
C PHE A 222 -7.25 3.45 -29.41
N LYS A 223 -6.88 4.73 -29.57
CA LYS A 223 -7.82 5.77 -30.02
C LYS A 223 -8.07 5.62 -31.51
N GLU A 224 -9.25 6.06 -31.97
CA GLU A 224 -9.59 6.03 -33.39
C GLU A 224 -8.54 6.71 -34.28
N GLU A 225 -7.97 7.82 -33.80
CA GLU A 225 -6.94 8.60 -34.52
C GLU A 225 -5.57 7.92 -34.64
N GLU A 226 -5.29 6.93 -33.80
CA GLU A 226 -4.04 6.13 -33.81
C GLU A 226 -4.11 4.97 -34.80
N LEU A 227 -5.29 4.67 -35.30
CA LEU A 227 -5.54 3.56 -36.22
C LEU A 227 -5.44 4.02 -37.67
N ASP A 228 -4.82 3.21 -38.52
CA ASP A 228 -4.83 3.49 -39.94
C ASP A 228 -6.24 3.31 -40.58
N LYS A 229 -6.46 4.01 -41.69
CA LYS A 229 -7.78 4.07 -42.33
C LYS A 229 -8.30 2.69 -42.81
N GLU A 230 -7.40 1.80 -43.19
CA GLU A 230 -7.77 0.46 -43.66
C GLU A 230 -8.27 -0.38 -42.47
N LEU A 231 -7.50 -0.43 -41.38
CA LEU A 231 -7.92 -1.15 -40.18
C LEU A 231 -9.21 -0.57 -39.61
N LEU A 232 -9.33 0.76 -39.59
CA LEU A 232 -10.52 1.43 -39.08
C LEU A 232 -11.78 1.08 -39.91
N SER A 233 -11.65 0.90 -41.23
CA SER A 233 -12.78 0.48 -42.08
C SER A 233 -13.28 -0.91 -41.68
N PHE A 234 -12.37 -1.86 -41.36
CA PHE A 234 -12.78 -3.17 -40.86
C PHE A 234 -13.44 -3.07 -39.49
N LEU A 235 -12.80 -2.34 -38.54
CA LEU A 235 -13.29 -2.23 -37.19
C LEU A 235 -14.68 -1.60 -37.08
N LYS A 236 -15.03 -0.67 -37.97
CA LYS A 236 -16.37 -0.03 -37.98
C LYS A 236 -17.49 -1.03 -38.16
N ASP A 237 -17.29 -2.02 -39.06
CA ASP A 237 -18.30 -3.00 -39.41
C ASP A 237 -18.21 -4.30 -38.59
N MET A 238 -17.11 -4.51 -37.84
CA MET A 238 -16.90 -5.72 -37.06
C MET A 238 -17.74 -5.74 -35.79
N SER A 239 -18.20 -6.93 -35.43
CA SER A 239 -18.78 -7.24 -34.13
C SER A 239 -17.67 -7.55 -33.11
N SER A 240 -17.91 -7.26 -31.83
CA SER A 240 -16.96 -7.66 -30.75
C SER A 240 -16.75 -9.18 -30.77
N GLY A 241 -15.52 -9.60 -30.64
CA GLY A 241 -15.09 -10.99 -30.70
C GLY A 241 -14.65 -11.46 -32.11
N SER A 242 -14.99 -10.74 -33.20
CA SER A 242 -14.54 -11.08 -34.55
C SER A 242 -13.14 -10.54 -34.85
N HIS A 243 -12.48 -11.07 -35.87
CA HIS A 243 -11.16 -10.66 -36.30
C HIS A 243 -11.12 -10.29 -37.79
N THR A 244 -10.14 -9.48 -38.19
CA THR A 244 -9.85 -9.14 -39.58
C THR A 244 -9.26 -10.34 -40.29
N PRO A 245 -9.30 -10.36 -41.65
CA PRO A 245 -8.38 -11.17 -42.41
C PRO A 245 -6.93 -10.73 -42.12
N PRO A 246 -5.92 -11.53 -42.55
CA PRO A 246 -4.52 -11.13 -42.45
C PRO A 246 -4.24 -9.85 -43.24
N LEU A 247 -3.87 -8.78 -42.58
CA LEU A 247 -3.54 -7.47 -43.15
C LEU A 247 -2.03 -7.37 -43.31
N LYS A 248 -1.53 -7.25 -44.56
CA LYS A 248 -0.10 -7.15 -44.83
C LYS A 248 0.41 -5.76 -44.46
N ARG A 249 1.45 -5.72 -43.60
CA ARG A 249 2.16 -4.51 -43.20
C ARG A 249 3.66 -4.71 -43.35
N GLY A 250 4.22 -4.22 -44.44
CA GLY A 250 5.59 -4.48 -44.80
C GLY A 250 5.85 -5.99 -44.99
N ASN A 251 6.75 -6.55 -44.16
CA ASN A 251 7.15 -7.96 -44.19
C ASN A 251 6.39 -8.85 -43.18
N VAL A 252 5.35 -8.32 -42.51
CA VAL A 252 4.57 -9.04 -41.50
C VAL A 252 3.07 -8.96 -41.81
N TYR A 253 2.31 -9.88 -41.25
CA TYR A 253 0.85 -9.88 -41.34
C TYR A 253 0.24 -9.63 -39.95
N HIS A 254 -0.73 -8.72 -39.89
CA HIS A 254 -1.51 -8.43 -38.72
C HIS A 254 -2.88 -9.06 -38.81
N ILE A 255 -3.28 -9.81 -37.80
CA ILE A 255 -4.67 -10.25 -37.63
C ILE A 255 -5.15 -9.57 -36.35
N VAL A 256 -6.19 -8.74 -36.49
CA VAL A 256 -6.69 -7.89 -35.40
C VAL A 256 -8.07 -8.37 -34.98
N LYS A 257 -8.20 -8.72 -33.70
CA LYS A 257 -9.50 -9.05 -33.11
C LYS A 257 -10.05 -7.86 -32.35
N LEU A 258 -11.26 -7.50 -32.63
CA LEU A 258 -11.98 -6.47 -31.90
C LEU A 258 -12.53 -7.06 -30.60
N VAL A 259 -11.99 -6.66 -29.46
CA VAL A 259 -12.51 -7.06 -28.16
C VAL A 259 -13.71 -6.21 -27.79
N LYS A 260 -13.57 -4.88 -27.86
CA LYS A 260 -14.64 -3.95 -27.53
C LYS A 260 -14.49 -2.62 -28.27
N LYS A 261 -15.62 -2.05 -28.71
CA LYS A 261 -15.70 -0.64 -29.11
C LYS A 261 -16.12 0.18 -27.89
N LEU A 262 -15.33 1.14 -27.55
CA LEU A 262 -15.64 2.09 -26.49
C LEU A 262 -16.16 3.37 -27.17
N ALA A 263 -17.43 3.66 -26.98
CA ALA A 263 -18.03 4.87 -27.52
C ALA A 263 -17.24 6.09 -27.02
N GLY A 264 -17.05 7.07 -27.90
CA GLY A 264 -16.49 8.36 -27.49
C GLY A 264 -17.45 9.07 -26.55
N GLY A 265 -16.88 9.93 -25.72
CA GLY A 265 -17.61 10.69 -24.72
C GLY A 265 -17.40 10.19 -23.27
N PRO A 266 -17.69 11.05 -22.30
CA PRO A 266 -17.53 10.71 -20.90
C PRO A 266 -18.57 9.66 -20.48
N PRO A 267 -18.24 8.78 -19.52
CA PRO A 267 -19.22 7.90 -18.89
C PRO A 267 -20.36 8.71 -18.29
N LYS A 268 -21.55 8.16 -18.23
CA LYS A 268 -22.70 8.85 -17.62
C LYS A 268 -22.47 9.06 -16.12
N PHE A 269 -23.09 10.09 -15.56
CA PHE A 269 -23.03 10.39 -14.14
C PHE A 269 -23.41 9.17 -13.29
N GLU A 270 -24.49 8.48 -13.67
CA GLU A 270 -25.00 7.30 -12.98
C GLU A 270 -23.98 6.16 -12.94
N GLU A 271 -23.17 6.00 -14.00
CA GLU A 271 -22.13 4.97 -14.11
C GLU A 271 -20.92 5.30 -13.22
N MET A 272 -20.67 6.57 -12.94
CA MET A 272 -19.56 7.04 -12.13
C MET A 272 -19.95 7.33 -10.68
N ARG A 273 -21.24 7.38 -10.38
CA ARG A 273 -21.76 7.89 -9.10
C ARG A 273 -21.12 7.26 -7.87
N ASP A 274 -21.00 5.93 -7.86
CA ASP A 274 -20.44 5.21 -6.71
C ASP A 274 -18.93 5.49 -6.55
N SER A 275 -18.19 5.51 -7.65
CA SER A 275 -16.76 5.84 -7.61
C SER A 275 -16.50 7.30 -7.22
N LEU A 276 -17.35 8.23 -7.66
CA LEU A 276 -17.30 9.63 -7.25
C LEU A 276 -17.63 9.79 -5.77
N TYR A 277 -18.60 9.02 -5.26
CA TYR A 277 -18.95 9.02 -3.85
C TYR A 277 -17.78 8.53 -3.00
N GLU A 278 -17.17 7.40 -3.36
CA GLU A 278 -16.01 6.86 -2.64
C GLU A 278 -14.83 7.84 -2.64
N GLU A 279 -14.55 8.44 -3.78
CA GLU A 279 -13.46 9.42 -3.91
C GLU A 279 -13.69 10.63 -3.00
N LEU A 280 -14.87 11.23 -3.09
CA LEU A 280 -15.20 12.42 -2.30
C LEU A 280 -15.33 12.11 -0.80
N PHE A 281 -15.85 10.93 -0.48
CA PHE A 281 -15.89 10.45 0.91
C PHE A 281 -14.49 10.28 1.47
N ASN A 282 -13.59 9.62 0.75
CA ASN A 282 -12.22 9.38 1.20
C ASN A 282 -11.45 10.71 1.36
N GLN A 283 -11.63 11.65 0.43
CA GLN A 283 -11.03 12.98 0.55
C GLN A 283 -11.52 13.70 1.82
N ARG A 284 -12.83 13.81 2.01
CA ARG A 284 -13.41 14.50 3.16
C ARG A 284 -13.10 13.80 4.48
N ALA A 285 -13.07 12.48 4.46
CA ALA A 285 -12.70 11.67 5.62
C ALA A 285 -11.25 11.96 6.06
N LYS A 286 -10.34 12.05 5.11
CA LYS A 286 -8.94 12.41 5.36
C LYS A 286 -8.83 13.82 5.95
N GLU A 287 -9.43 14.82 5.32
CA GLU A 287 -9.41 16.21 5.79
C GLU A 287 -10.04 16.38 7.18
N TYR A 288 -11.15 15.67 7.43
CA TYR A 288 -11.79 15.67 8.75
C TYR A 288 -10.89 15.03 9.80
N LEU A 289 -10.31 13.87 9.50
CA LEU A 289 -9.44 13.13 10.42
C LEU A 289 -8.21 13.94 10.80
N GLU A 290 -7.54 14.58 9.83
CA GLU A 290 -6.38 15.43 10.07
C GLU A 290 -6.71 16.61 11.01
N ARG A 291 -7.82 17.32 10.77
CA ARG A 291 -8.27 18.39 11.66
C ARG A 291 -8.62 17.89 13.06
N TRP A 292 -9.37 16.80 13.12
CA TRP A 292 -9.80 16.23 14.38
C TRP A 292 -8.61 15.73 15.23
N ILE A 293 -7.62 15.06 14.62
CA ILE A 293 -6.39 14.66 15.32
C ILE A 293 -5.65 15.90 15.82
N LYS A 294 -5.58 16.97 15.04
CA LYS A 294 -4.95 18.22 15.47
C LYS A 294 -5.67 18.81 16.70
N GLU A 295 -7.00 18.90 16.67
CA GLU A 295 -7.82 19.36 17.80
C GLU A 295 -7.61 18.48 19.04
N LEU A 296 -7.55 17.16 18.86
CA LEU A 296 -7.29 16.24 19.96
C LEU A 296 -5.89 16.44 20.58
N LYS A 297 -4.86 16.68 19.77
CA LYS A 297 -3.50 16.99 20.25
C LYS A 297 -3.47 18.30 21.06
N GLU A 298 -4.24 19.32 20.64
CA GLU A 298 -4.34 20.61 21.35
C GLU A 298 -5.11 20.50 22.67
N THR A 299 -6.11 19.64 22.74
CA THR A 299 -6.96 19.45 23.95
C THR A 299 -6.43 18.41 24.92
N ARG A 300 -5.47 17.58 24.52
CA ARG A 300 -4.82 16.57 25.33
C ARG A 300 -3.45 17.04 25.83
N PHE A 301 -3.06 16.53 27.00
CA PHE A 301 -1.68 16.72 27.45
C PHE A 301 -0.74 15.94 26.55
N VAL A 302 -0.08 16.66 25.64
CA VAL A 302 0.98 16.12 24.76
C VAL A 302 2.25 16.90 25.07
N LYS A 303 3.30 16.20 25.48
CA LYS A 303 4.61 16.78 25.73
C LYS A 303 5.71 15.98 25.06
N ILE A 304 6.54 16.64 24.28
CA ILE A 304 7.64 16.08 23.51
C ILE A 304 8.96 16.54 24.12
N TYR A 305 9.91 15.64 24.32
CA TYR A 305 11.23 15.87 24.95
C TYR A 305 12.40 15.51 24.01
N LEU A 306 12.13 15.22 22.74
CA LEU A 306 13.13 14.80 21.76
C LEU A 306 13.99 15.99 21.32
#